data_a0838331db1b6ed3dec3cdb46bca5470
#
_entry.id   a0838331db1b6ed3dec3cdb46bca5470
#
_cell.length_a   1.000
_cell.length_b   1.000
_cell.length_c   1.000
_cell.angle_alpha   90.00
_cell.angle_beta   90.00
_cell.angle_gamma   90.00
#
_symmetry.space_group_name_H-M   'P 1'
#
loop_
_entity.id
_entity.type
_entity.pdbx_description
1 polymer ?
#
loop_
_entity_poly.entity_id
_entity_poly.type
_entity_poly.pdbx_seq_one_letter_code
_entity_poly.pdbx_strand_id
1 'polypeptide(L)'
;MSTASESAAPDGVVGGRDADEVEAFERTSIVLRAYASPLPLGLFAFAVGNVLLAISHLGGFSPADTRVAMIMLATFIALPQFLAAVLGFLTREPLVATLLGLLAVTWPTDVVVQQYTGQVTSPPRGALFLALAGVLVLMSIPGLTAKPLF
;
A
#
# COMPACT_ATOMS: atom_id res chain seq x y z
N MET A 1 -71.93 43.71 11.59
CA MET A 1 -71.42 43.35 10.26
C MET A 1 -69.91 43.40 10.34
N SER A 2 -69.30 42.23 10.51
CA SER A 2 -67.88 42.07 10.62
C SER A 2 -67.44 41.11 9.53
N THR A 3 -66.67 41.55 8.59
CA THR A 3 -66.10 40.75 7.53
C THR A 3 -64.65 40.42 7.92
N ALA A 4 -64.43 39.17 8.30
CA ALA A 4 -63.11 38.61 8.51
C ALA A 4 -62.43 38.44 7.14
N SER A 5 -61.27 39.09 6.97
CA SER A 5 -60.37 38.86 5.86
C SER A 5 -59.48 37.66 6.20
N GLU A 6 -59.72 36.58 5.54
CA GLU A 6 -58.91 35.38 5.59
C GLU A 6 -57.67 35.59 4.71
N SER A 7 -56.51 35.79 5.36
CA SER A 7 -55.22 35.89 4.71
C SER A 7 -54.72 34.48 4.42
N ALA A 8 -54.82 34.05 3.16
CA ALA A 8 -54.19 32.85 2.68
C ALA A 8 -52.68 32.93 2.74
N ALA A 9 -52.04 32.17 3.58
CA ALA A 9 -50.60 31.96 3.56
C ALA A 9 -50.19 31.18 2.30
N PRO A 10 -49.11 31.50 1.64
CA PRO A 10 -48.63 30.71 0.52
C PRO A 10 -47.94 29.45 1.04
N ASP A 11 -48.72 28.35 1.04
CA ASP A 11 -48.19 27.04 1.27
C ASP A 11 -47.26 26.59 0.13
N GLY A 12 -46.07 26.13 0.47
CA GLY A 12 -45.52 25.01 -0.24
C GLY A 12 -44.42 25.23 -1.28
N VAL A 13 -43.31 25.88 -0.97
CA VAL A 13 -42.10 25.79 -1.83
C VAL A 13 -40.80 25.57 -1.02
N VAL A 14 -40.85 25.50 0.30
CA VAL A 14 -39.63 25.46 1.12
C VAL A 14 -39.14 23.98 1.36
N GLY A 15 -40.02 22.99 1.25
CA GLY A 15 -39.69 21.62 1.64
C GLY A 15 -38.87 20.79 0.62
N GLY A 16 -38.83 21.18 -0.65
CA GLY A 16 -38.19 20.38 -1.68
C GLY A 16 -36.69 20.64 -1.82
N ARG A 17 -36.27 21.90 -1.61
CA ARG A 17 -34.84 22.26 -1.72
C ARG A 17 -34.00 21.69 -0.57
N ASP A 18 -34.54 21.72 0.64
CA ASP A 18 -33.83 21.24 1.82
C ASP A 18 -33.62 19.71 1.78
N ALA A 19 -34.57 18.96 1.23
CA ALA A 19 -34.46 17.50 1.07
C ALA A 19 -33.39 17.13 0.03
N ASP A 20 -33.36 17.82 -1.10
CA ASP A 20 -32.36 17.60 -2.15
C ASP A 20 -30.95 18.00 -1.71
N GLU A 21 -30.83 19.07 -0.90
CA GLU A 21 -29.54 19.49 -0.34
C GLU A 21 -29.03 18.52 0.73
N VAL A 22 -29.90 17.99 1.58
CA VAL A 22 -29.55 16.97 2.58
C VAL A 22 -29.13 15.68 1.88
N GLU A 23 -29.86 15.25 0.86
CA GLU A 23 -29.50 14.05 0.08
C GLU A 23 -28.21 14.22 -0.70
N ALA A 24 -27.94 15.43 -1.23
CA ALA A 24 -26.66 15.76 -1.85
C ALA A 24 -25.49 15.78 -0.85
N PHE A 25 -25.75 16.23 0.40
CA PHE A 25 -24.74 16.22 1.48
C PHE A 25 -24.42 14.79 1.96
N GLU A 26 -25.41 13.90 2.05
CA GLU A 26 -25.21 12.50 2.41
C GLU A 26 -24.42 11.73 1.32
N ARG A 27 -24.58 12.08 0.05
CA ARG A 27 -23.84 11.47 -1.07
C ARG A 27 -22.40 11.95 -1.17
N THR A 28 -22.07 13.11 -0.59
CA THR A 28 -20.73 13.66 -0.64
C THR A 28 -19.95 13.27 0.61
N SER A 29 -19.63 11.98 0.72
CA SER A 29 -18.65 11.52 1.71
C SER A 29 -17.26 12.01 1.30
N ILE A 30 -16.86 13.18 1.81
CA ILE A 30 -15.47 13.64 1.67
C ILE A 30 -14.61 12.74 2.57
N VAL A 31 -14.04 11.70 2.00
CA VAL A 31 -13.04 10.89 2.68
C VAL A 31 -11.75 11.71 2.75
N LEU A 32 -11.60 12.50 3.81
CA LEU A 32 -10.33 13.15 4.12
C LEU A 32 -9.33 12.05 4.47
N ARG A 33 -8.47 11.68 3.53
CA ARG A 33 -7.31 10.84 3.82
C ARG A 33 -6.31 11.72 4.56
N ALA A 34 -6.12 11.47 5.84
CA ALA A 34 -5.20 12.23 6.69
C ALA A 34 -3.73 12.04 6.25
N TYR A 35 -3.44 10.99 5.49
CA TYR A 35 -2.09 10.64 5.04
C TYR A 35 -2.08 10.32 3.54
N ALA A 36 -0.99 10.70 2.87
CA ALA A 36 -0.72 10.26 1.50
C ALA A 36 -0.45 8.75 1.46
N SER A 37 -0.66 8.12 0.29
CA SER A 37 -0.35 6.69 0.12
C SER A 37 1.12 6.40 0.44
N PRO A 38 1.44 5.41 1.26
CA PRO A 38 2.81 5.01 1.58
C PRO A 38 3.47 4.18 0.47
N LEU A 39 2.73 3.85 -0.57
CA LEU A 39 3.19 2.99 -1.67
C LEU A 39 4.50 3.46 -2.31
N PRO A 40 4.71 4.77 -2.61
CA PRO A 40 5.96 5.23 -3.18
C PRO A 40 7.18 4.91 -2.30
N LEU A 41 7.08 5.10 -0.98
CA LEU A 41 8.17 4.82 -0.04
C LEU A 41 8.58 3.34 -0.12
N GLY A 42 7.61 2.43 -0.07
CA GLY A 42 7.87 1.00 -0.13
C GLY A 42 8.41 0.54 -1.48
N LEU A 43 7.90 1.10 -2.59
CA LEU A 43 8.34 0.74 -3.94
C LEU A 43 9.76 1.25 -4.24
N PHE A 44 10.12 2.46 -3.80
CA PHE A 44 11.49 2.95 -3.95
C PHE A 44 12.48 2.09 -3.17
N ALA A 45 12.16 1.73 -1.92
CA ALA A 45 12.98 0.81 -1.16
C ALA A 45 13.12 -0.55 -1.88
N PHE A 46 12.03 -1.09 -2.42
CA PHE A 46 12.03 -2.32 -3.19
C PHE A 46 12.92 -2.22 -4.45
N ALA A 47 12.83 -1.13 -5.20
CA ALA A 47 13.64 -0.92 -6.39
C ALA A 47 15.14 -0.89 -6.06
N VAL A 48 15.54 -0.16 -5.01
CA VAL A 48 16.94 -0.12 -4.55
C VAL A 48 17.41 -1.51 -4.10
N GLY A 49 16.57 -2.26 -3.38
CA GLY A 49 16.86 -3.62 -2.98
C GLY A 49 17.12 -4.55 -4.15
N ASN A 50 16.29 -4.48 -5.19
CA ASN A 50 16.46 -5.31 -6.38
C ASN A 50 17.73 -4.96 -7.16
N VAL A 51 18.14 -3.69 -7.21
CA VAL A 51 19.41 -3.28 -7.84
C VAL A 51 20.59 -3.88 -7.10
N LEU A 52 20.63 -3.79 -5.76
CA LEU A 52 21.70 -4.40 -4.95
C LEU A 52 21.75 -5.91 -5.13
N LEU A 53 20.60 -6.56 -5.13
CA LEU A 53 20.48 -8.00 -5.33
C LEU A 53 20.97 -8.41 -6.73
N ALA A 54 20.58 -7.67 -7.77
CA ALA A 54 20.99 -7.92 -9.14
C ALA A 54 22.53 -7.81 -9.29
N ILE A 55 23.14 -6.75 -8.76
CA ILE A 55 24.60 -6.58 -8.78
C ILE A 55 25.29 -7.76 -8.08
N SER A 56 24.76 -8.18 -6.92
CA SER A 56 25.29 -9.33 -6.18
C SER A 56 25.23 -10.63 -7.00
N HIS A 57 24.10 -10.90 -7.66
CA HIS A 57 23.91 -12.12 -8.47
C HIS A 57 24.73 -12.10 -9.77
N LEU A 58 25.01 -10.93 -10.32
CA LEU A 58 25.84 -10.78 -11.50
C LEU A 58 27.35 -10.85 -11.20
N GLY A 59 27.72 -11.09 -9.93
CA GLY A 59 29.13 -11.19 -9.52
C GLY A 59 29.82 -9.82 -9.41
N GLY A 60 29.05 -8.72 -9.31
CA GLY A 60 29.59 -7.37 -9.18
C GLY A 60 30.19 -7.06 -7.80
N PHE A 61 30.01 -7.96 -6.83
CA PHE A 61 30.55 -7.81 -5.48
C PHE A 61 31.51 -8.94 -5.12
N SER A 62 32.54 -8.63 -4.36
CA SER A 62 33.35 -9.62 -3.68
C SER A 62 32.51 -10.34 -2.60
N PRO A 63 32.93 -11.53 -2.10
CA PRO A 63 32.21 -12.21 -1.00
C PRO A 63 32.06 -11.33 0.25
N ALA A 64 33.04 -10.47 0.54
CA ALA A 64 32.97 -9.54 1.66
C ALA A 64 31.93 -8.44 1.41
N ASP A 65 31.94 -7.86 0.20
CA ASP A 65 30.98 -6.81 -0.19
C ASP A 65 29.55 -7.35 -0.27
N THR A 66 29.38 -8.59 -0.73
CA THR A 66 28.07 -9.26 -0.73
C THR A 66 27.50 -9.35 0.68
N ARG A 67 28.31 -9.65 1.69
CA ARG A 67 27.87 -9.66 3.08
C ARG A 67 27.40 -8.30 3.54
N VAL A 68 28.13 -7.24 3.20
CA VAL A 68 27.74 -5.85 3.50
C VAL A 68 26.45 -5.49 2.79
N ALA A 69 26.32 -5.81 1.51
CA ALA A 69 25.08 -5.57 0.74
C ALA A 69 23.88 -6.28 1.35
N MET A 70 24.04 -7.52 1.84
CA MET A 70 22.96 -8.24 2.52
C MET A 70 22.53 -7.56 3.83
N ILE A 71 23.47 -7.04 4.63
CA ILE A 71 23.14 -6.26 5.83
C ILE A 71 22.37 -4.98 5.44
N MET A 72 22.75 -4.31 4.35
CA MET A 72 22.04 -3.14 3.85
C MET A 72 20.61 -3.51 3.41
N LEU A 73 20.40 -4.65 2.77
CA LEU A 73 19.08 -5.16 2.42
C LEU A 73 18.21 -5.38 3.67
N ALA A 74 18.77 -6.02 4.68
CA ALA A 74 18.03 -6.32 5.92
C ALA A 74 17.67 -5.07 6.73
N THR A 75 18.45 -4.01 6.64
CA THR A 75 18.28 -2.82 7.47
C THR A 75 17.68 -1.65 6.69
N PHE A 76 18.37 -1.21 5.64
CA PHE A 76 17.99 -0.03 4.88
C PHE A 76 16.76 -0.24 3.99
N ILE A 77 16.56 -1.46 3.46
CA ILE A 77 15.43 -1.74 2.57
C ILE A 77 14.21 -2.24 3.37
N ALA A 78 14.41 -3.14 4.31
CA ALA A 78 13.31 -3.70 5.08
C ALA A 78 12.60 -2.65 5.95
N LEU A 79 13.35 -1.72 6.54
CA LEU A 79 12.79 -0.74 7.48
C LEU A 79 11.79 0.23 6.82
N PRO A 80 12.10 0.89 5.69
CA PRO A 80 11.13 1.74 4.99
C PRO A 80 9.92 0.95 4.48
N GLN A 81 10.09 -0.30 4.04
CA GLN A 81 8.98 -1.15 3.62
C GLN A 81 8.07 -1.51 4.80
N PHE A 82 8.66 -1.83 5.95
CA PHE A 82 7.89 -2.09 7.17
C PHE A 82 7.11 -0.83 7.60
N LEU A 83 7.76 0.33 7.60
CA LEU A 83 7.10 1.60 7.89
C LEU A 83 5.95 1.87 6.90
N ALA A 84 6.19 1.66 5.61
CA ALA A 84 5.18 1.83 4.59
C ALA A 84 4.00 0.83 4.76
N ALA A 85 4.26 -0.39 5.21
CA ALA A 85 3.22 -1.36 5.54
C ALA A 85 2.35 -0.87 6.71
N VAL A 86 2.96 -0.39 7.80
CA VAL A 86 2.24 0.17 8.95
C VAL A 86 1.38 1.37 8.53
N LEU A 87 1.97 2.31 7.77
CA LEU A 87 1.23 3.46 7.23
C LEU A 87 0.10 3.01 6.30
N GLY A 88 0.29 1.96 5.52
CA GLY A 88 -0.74 1.38 4.65
C GLY A 88 -1.97 0.89 5.41
N PHE A 89 -1.79 0.28 6.59
CA PHE A 89 -2.91 -0.07 7.47
C PHE A 89 -3.62 1.19 8.00
N LEU A 90 -2.87 2.21 8.37
CA LEU A 90 -3.43 3.47 8.87
C LEU A 90 -4.19 4.25 7.79
N THR A 91 -3.77 4.16 6.54
CA THR A 91 -4.44 4.79 5.38
C THR A 91 -5.57 3.94 4.80
N ARG A 92 -5.86 2.79 5.41
CA ARG A 92 -6.87 1.83 4.94
C ARG A 92 -6.57 1.29 3.52
N GLU A 93 -5.31 1.07 3.24
CA GLU A 93 -4.83 0.44 2.01
C GLU A 93 -4.32 -0.98 2.30
N PRO A 94 -5.20 -1.94 2.60
CA PRO A 94 -4.79 -3.26 3.12
C PRO A 94 -3.95 -4.06 2.11
N LEU A 95 -4.17 -3.89 0.81
CA LEU A 95 -3.36 -4.55 -0.22
C LEU A 95 -1.92 -4.03 -0.20
N VAL A 96 -1.74 -2.71 -0.14
CA VAL A 96 -0.42 -2.07 -0.04
C VAL A 96 0.27 -2.48 1.25
N ALA A 97 -0.43 -2.44 2.37
CA ALA A 97 0.10 -2.82 3.68
C ALA A 97 0.57 -4.28 3.71
N THR A 98 -0.24 -5.21 3.20
CA THR A 98 0.10 -6.63 3.15
C THR A 98 1.29 -6.89 2.23
N LEU A 99 1.30 -6.30 1.04
CA LEU A 99 2.37 -6.42 0.07
C LEU A 99 3.72 -5.97 0.66
N LEU A 100 3.76 -4.75 1.17
CA LEU A 100 4.99 -4.17 1.71
C LEU A 100 5.43 -4.85 3.01
N GLY A 101 4.48 -5.33 3.82
CA GLY A 101 4.78 -6.12 5.02
C GLY A 101 5.45 -7.44 4.69
N LEU A 102 4.95 -8.19 3.70
CA LEU A 102 5.57 -9.43 3.24
C LEU A 102 6.98 -9.18 2.70
N LEU A 103 7.15 -8.15 1.89
CA LEU A 103 8.47 -7.77 1.36
C LEU A 103 9.43 -7.36 2.48
N ALA A 104 8.97 -6.58 3.45
CA ALA A 104 9.78 -6.13 4.58
C ALA A 104 10.33 -7.29 5.43
N VAL A 105 9.56 -8.36 5.61
CA VAL A 105 10.00 -9.56 6.36
C VAL A 105 10.88 -10.46 5.49
N THR A 106 10.68 -10.50 4.19
CA THR A 106 11.45 -11.35 3.28
C THR A 106 12.94 -10.98 3.27
N TRP A 107 13.29 -9.69 3.25
CA TRP A 107 14.68 -9.25 3.22
C TRP A 107 15.52 -9.75 4.39
N PRO A 108 15.14 -9.48 5.66
CA PRO A 108 15.91 -9.96 6.79
C PRO A 108 15.90 -11.50 6.89
N THR A 109 14.80 -12.15 6.50
CA THR A 109 14.73 -13.62 6.47
C THR A 109 15.76 -14.19 5.50
N ASP A 110 15.86 -13.63 4.30
CA ASP A 110 16.83 -14.07 3.30
C ASP A 110 18.27 -13.87 3.78
N VAL A 111 18.57 -12.73 4.39
CA VAL A 111 19.89 -12.43 4.95
C VAL A 111 20.24 -13.41 6.07
N VAL A 112 19.33 -13.67 6.99
CA VAL A 112 19.54 -14.61 8.11
C VAL A 112 19.82 -16.00 7.55
N VAL A 113 19.02 -16.49 6.61
CA VAL A 113 19.24 -17.82 5.99
C VAL A 113 20.62 -17.90 5.35
N GLN A 114 21.04 -16.89 4.58
CA GLN A 114 22.36 -16.89 3.94
C GLN A 114 23.50 -16.86 4.97
N GLN A 115 23.38 -16.04 6.03
CA GLN A 115 24.43 -15.93 7.04
C GLN A 115 24.61 -17.24 7.85
N TYR A 116 23.52 -17.93 8.16
CA TYR A 116 23.59 -19.16 8.95
C TYR A 116 23.92 -20.41 8.12
N THR A 117 23.49 -20.48 6.87
CA THR A 117 23.70 -21.66 6.02
C THR A 117 24.88 -21.52 5.08
N GLY A 118 25.37 -20.31 4.84
CA GLY A 118 26.37 -20.02 3.81
C GLY A 118 25.89 -20.27 2.38
N GLN A 119 24.62 -20.64 2.21
CA GLN A 119 24.06 -21.01 0.91
C GLN A 119 23.40 -19.81 0.25
N VAL A 120 23.93 -19.38 -0.88
CA VAL A 120 23.32 -18.33 -1.72
C VAL A 120 22.10 -18.87 -2.47
N THR A 121 22.08 -20.16 -2.77
CA THR A 121 20.97 -20.84 -3.45
C THR A 121 20.60 -22.11 -2.71
N SER A 122 19.33 -22.30 -2.41
CA SER A 122 18.81 -23.53 -1.81
C SER A 122 17.36 -23.76 -2.26
N PRO A 123 16.89 -25.04 -2.35
CA PRO A 123 15.51 -25.32 -2.73
C PRO A 123 14.45 -24.63 -1.84
N PRO A 124 14.58 -24.58 -0.50
CA PRO A 124 13.62 -23.87 0.34
C PRO A 124 13.57 -22.37 0.07
N ARG A 125 14.72 -21.75 -0.21
CA ARG A 125 14.81 -20.33 -0.57
C ARG A 125 14.11 -20.07 -1.90
N GLY A 126 14.35 -20.90 -2.91
CA GLY A 126 13.64 -20.83 -4.19
C GLY A 126 12.13 -20.98 -4.04
N ALA A 127 11.67 -21.90 -3.19
CA ALA A 127 10.26 -22.10 -2.89
C ALA A 127 9.64 -20.85 -2.22
N LEU A 128 10.36 -20.20 -1.28
CA LEU A 128 9.89 -18.97 -0.63
C LEU A 128 9.70 -17.84 -1.67
N PHE A 129 10.68 -17.61 -2.54
CA PHE A 129 10.58 -16.58 -3.57
C PHE A 129 9.50 -16.90 -4.60
N LEU A 130 9.31 -18.17 -4.95
CA LEU A 130 8.25 -18.58 -5.86
C LEU A 130 6.86 -18.33 -5.24
N ALA A 131 6.68 -18.68 -3.97
CA ALA A 131 5.46 -18.42 -3.23
C ALA A 131 5.18 -16.91 -3.14
N LEU A 132 6.21 -16.12 -2.82
CA LEU A 132 6.11 -14.65 -2.78
C LEU A 132 5.72 -14.08 -4.15
N ALA A 133 6.37 -14.54 -5.23
CA ALA A 133 6.02 -14.13 -6.59
C ALA A 133 4.55 -14.45 -6.92
N GLY A 134 4.07 -15.61 -6.53
CA GLY A 134 2.65 -15.98 -6.68
C GLY A 134 1.71 -15.02 -5.95
N VAL A 135 2.04 -14.67 -4.71
CA VAL A 135 1.26 -13.68 -3.94
C VAL A 135 1.29 -12.32 -4.62
N LEU A 136 2.45 -11.85 -5.09
CA LEU A 136 2.58 -10.58 -5.79
C LEU A 136 1.72 -10.53 -7.05
N VAL A 137 1.71 -11.60 -7.84
CA VAL A 137 0.86 -11.74 -9.03
C VAL A 137 -0.61 -11.67 -8.64
N LEU A 138 -1.05 -12.44 -7.65
CA LEU A 138 -2.43 -12.43 -7.19
C LEU A 138 -2.87 -11.03 -6.70
N MET A 139 -2.00 -10.34 -5.96
CA MET A 139 -2.29 -9.00 -5.45
C MET A 139 -2.27 -7.92 -6.53
N SER A 140 -1.65 -8.16 -7.69
CA SER A 140 -1.66 -7.24 -8.83
C SER A 140 -3.00 -7.23 -9.59
N ILE A 141 -3.77 -8.32 -9.54
CA ILE A 141 -5.03 -8.48 -10.28
C ILE A 141 -6.06 -7.37 -9.96
N PRO A 142 -6.34 -7.02 -8.69
CA PRO A 142 -7.26 -5.93 -8.38
C PRO A 142 -6.81 -4.58 -8.93
N GLY A 143 -5.48 -4.35 -9.02
CA GLY A 143 -4.93 -3.14 -9.61
C GLY A 143 -5.17 -3.02 -11.12
N LEU A 144 -5.22 -4.14 -11.83
CA LEU A 144 -5.50 -4.18 -13.28
C LEU A 144 -6.98 -3.93 -13.59
N THR A 145 -7.88 -4.27 -12.67
CA THR A 145 -9.33 -4.10 -12.84
C THR A 145 -9.82 -2.75 -12.31
N ALA A 146 -9.04 -2.06 -11.51
CA ALA A 146 -9.35 -0.72 -11.06
C ALA A 146 -9.37 0.23 -12.26
N LYS A 147 -10.53 0.87 -12.52
CA LYS A 147 -10.61 1.90 -13.56
C LYS A 147 -9.62 3.00 -13.25
N PRO A 148 -8.83 3.47 -14.24
CA PRO A 148 -7.98 4.63 -14.02
C PRO A 148 -8.86 5.80 -13.59
N LEU A 149 -8.53 6.40 -12.44
CA LEU A 149 -9.16 7.61 -11.93
C LEU A 149 -8.54 8.83 -12.65
N PHE A 150 -8.84 8.95 -13.95
CA PHE A 150 -8.55 10.14 -14.73
C PHE A 150 -9.85 10.70 -15.30
#